data_73b71ab720e6dbdca31e3566c16acfde
#
_entry.id   73b71ab720e6dbdca31e3566c16acfde
#
_cell.length_a   1.000
_cell.length_b   1.000
_cell.length_c   1.000
_cell.angle_alpha   90.00
_cell.angle_beta   90.00
_cell.angle_gamma   90.00
#
_symmetry.space_group_name_H-M   'P 1'
#
loop_
_entity.id
_entity.type
_entity.pdbx_description
1 polymer ?
#
loop_
_entity_poly.entity_id
_entity_poly.type
_entity_poly.pdbx_seq_one_letter_code
_entity_poly.pdbx_strand_id
1 'polypeptide(L)'
;HVRSRRQRQMCIRDSPKGLEGQELLSWKIVAWFFDDLIRQGEFEHGGYLVNQISGPMVNLPQFLTDRHSIKDEKSFERYLGRLKEFSRVISEVKVRVMDDRDNGVMPPDFIIEKALLGMRKFYEGGAIANPLITTLSSKLEMIDEMSDQRKAELTQQAVTLVDQSVLPKYQEMIALFEEMLTLTDHDAGIWRIPQGEKIYQVALRSNNSTTLSAEKIHQIGLDEVARIEIDMQTILVNEGMSEGSIVSRVRQLMDMPEHNFPNTEEGRRQQIAYLNEVNTQVMANIEDYFITIPPQPLEIVRVPEYSQDSAPGGYYQPPALDGSSAGRFYINQKNTYDNPRWTLPTLMIHEGSPGHHFQLSASQLITGVPFLRKVSPFSAFAEGWALYSEKIAAEDMGIYLQDPLGDLGRIQAEMFRAVRLVVDTGMHAKGWSREKAIDYMLSKTGMTEAEVVREIERYVVWPGQATAYKIGQLSIVRLRSLAEERLADDFDIREFHEMILLNGAMPLEILEESVESWIDDQKTLM
;
A
#
# COMPACT_ATOMS: atom_id res chain seq x y z
N HIS A 1 -14.31 14.83 24.34
CA HIS A 1 -14.03 13.51 23.77
C HIS A 1 -15.06 12.42 24.16
N VAL A 2 -15.50 12.34 25.42
CA VAL A 2 -16.48 11.33 25.89
C VAL A 2 -17.86 11.47 25.22
N ARG A 3 -18.33 12.70 24.93
CA ARG A 3 -19.60 12.92 24.22
C ARG A 3 -19.55 12.43 22.77
N SER A 4 -18.41 12.55 22.09
CA SER A 4 -18.26 12.11 20.71
C SER A 4 -18.23 10.56 20.59
N ARG A 5 -17.66 9.83 21.57
CA ARG A 5 -17.70 8.36 21.64
C ARG A 5 -19.15 7.86 21.82
N ARG A 6 -19.94 8.44 22.74
CA ARG A 6 -21.34 8.06 22.94
C ARG A 6 -22.21 8.37 21.71
N GLN A 7 -22.00 9.50 21.04
CA GLN A 7 -22.72 9.83 19.82
C GLN A 7 -22.39 8.89 18.66
N ARG A 8 -21.11 8.53 18.48
CA ARG A 8 -20.68 7.55 17.47
C ARG A 8 -21.26 6.15 17.75
N GLN A 9 -21.27 5.71 19.01
CA GLN A 9 -21.91 4.46 19.40
C GLN A 9 -23.44 4.46 19.23
N MET A 10 -24.11 5.61 19.34
CA MET A 10 -25.55 5.72 19.06
C MET A 10 -25.87 5.56 17.57
N CYS A 11 -25.07 6.18 16.68
CA CYS A 11 -25.30 6.05 15.23
C CYS A 11 -25.06 4.64 14.69
N ILE A 12 -24.14 3.86 15.31
CA ILE A 12 -23.85 2.47 14.93
C ILE A 12 -24.91 1.50 15.49
N ARG A 13 -25.59 1.85 16.57
CA ARG A 13 -26.63 1.03 17.23
C ARG A 13 -28.02 1.18 16.63
N ASP A 14 -28.22 2.12 15.69
CA ASP A 14 -29.48 2.21 14.96
C ASP A 14 -29.67 0.91 14.18
N SER A 15 -30.73 0.20 14.51
CA SER A 15 -31.04 -1.12 13.96
C SER A 15 -31.13 -1.07 12.43
N PRO A 16 -30.53 -2.03 11.69
CA PRO A 16 -30.68 -2.13 10.24
C PRO A 16 -32.10 -2.55 9.79
N LYS A 17 -33.08 -2.52 10.72
CA LYS A 17 -34.46 -2.91 10.42
C LYS A 17 -35.06 -2.03 9.34
N GLY A 18 -35.45 -2.67 8.24
CA GLY A 18 -36.06 -2.02 7.09
C GLY A 18 -35.08 -1.49 6.06
N LEU A 19 -33.76 -1.70 6.23
CA LEU A 19 -32.78 -1.47 5.16
C LEU A 19 -32.67 -2.71 4.28
N GLU A 20 -32.58 -2.52 2.97
CA GLU A 20 -32.44 -3.58 1.98
C GLU A 20 -31.38 -3.19 0.94
N GLY A 21 -30.86 -4.17 0.18
CA GLY A 21 -29.95 -3.95 -0.94
C GLY A 21 -28.74 -3.07 -0.58
N GLN A 22 -28.49 -2.02 -1.36
CA GLN A 22 -27.33 -1.14 -1.20
C GLN A 22 -27.33 -0.32 0.10
N GLU A 23 -28.51 -0.04 0.68
CA GLU A 23 -28.60 0.65 1.96
C GLU A 23 -28.15 -0.25 3.12
N LEU A 24 -28.58 -1.51 3.11
CA LEU A 24 -28.16 -2.51 4.10
C LEU A 24 -26.65 -2.81 3.97
N LEU A 25 -26.14 -2.98 2.75
CA LEU A 25 -24.72 -3.18 2.51
C LEU A 25 -23.88 -1.98 2.99
N SER A 26 -24.33 -0.76 2.69
CA SER A 26 -23.65 0.46 3.18
C SER A 26 -23.63 0.53 4.70
N TRP A 27 -24.74 0.16 5.35
CA TRP A 27 -24.82 0.11 6.82
C TRP A 27 -23.84 -0.91 7.40
N LYS A 28 -23.77 -2.14 6.85
CA LYS A 28 -22.85 -3.17 7.28
C LYS A 28 -21.39 -2.70 7.18
N ILE A 29 -20.99 -2.14 6.04
CA ILE A 29 -19.62 -1.65 5.80
C ILE A 29 -19.25 -0.52 6.75
N VAL A 30 -20.13 0.46 6.92
CA VAL A 30 -19.90 1.61 7.82
C VAL A 30 -19.85 1.15 9.28
N ALA A 31 -20.77 0.25 9.68
CA ALA A 31 -20.79 -0.29 11.04
C ALA A 31 -19.50 -1.08 11.36
N TRP A 32 -19.05 -1.91 10.43
CA TRP A 32 -17.79 -2.65 10.56
C TRP A 32 -16.59 -1.70 10.71
N PHE A 33 -16.50 -0.70 9.84
CA PHE A 33 -15.41 0.27 9.86
C PHE A 33 -15.32 1.03 11.19
N PHE A 34 -16.45 1.49 11.72
CA PHE A 34 -16.45 2.18 13.01
C PHE A 34 -16.23 1.24 14.20
N ASP A 35 -16.72 -0.01 14.14
CA ASP A 35 -16.43 -1.02 15.16
C ASP A 35 -14.91 -1.32 15.21
N ASP A 36 -14.27 -1.45 14.05
CA ASP A 36 -12.84 -1.64 13.95
C ASP A 36 -12.03 -0.45 14.50
N LEU A 37 -12.43 0.78 14.17
CA LEU A 37 -11.82 1.99 14.75
C LEU A 37 -11.98 2.07 16.28
N ILE A 38 -13.12 1.59 16.80
CA ILE A 38 -13.37 1.53 18.26
C ILE A 38 -12.39 0.53 18.90
N ARG A 39 -12.24 -0.66 18.29
CA ARG A 39 -11.32 -1.70 18.77
C ARG A 39 -9.87 -1.24 18.77
N GLN A 40 -9.41 -0.61 17.68
CA GLN A 40 -8.09 0.00 17.62
C GLN A 40 -7.90 1.07 18.71
N GLY A 41 -8.93 1.87 18.96
CA GLY A 41 -8.94 2.93 19.98
C GLY A 41 -8.98 2.44 21.44
N GLU A 42 -9.10 1.13 21.69
CA GLU A 42 -8.96 0.53 23.02
C GLU A 42 -7.50 0.54 23.51
N PHE A 43 -6.55 0.62 22.56
CA PHE A 43 -5.12 0.65 22.83
C PHE A 43 -4.57 2.08 22.68
N GLU A 44 -4.49 2.78 23.78
CA GLU A 44 -3.96 4.15 23.77
C GLU A 44 -2.52 4.19 23.25
N HIS A 45 -1.69 3.23 23.64
CA HIS A 45 -0.29 3.08 23.25
C HIS A 45 -0.13 1.89 22.29
N GLY A 46 -0.86 1.92 21.15
CA GLY A 46 -1.02 0.76 20.24
C GLY A 46 0.03 0.63 19.14
N GLY A 47 1.08 1.44 19.12
CA GLY A 47 2.11 1.40 18.08
C GLY A 47 3.04 2.60 18.07
N TYR A 48 3.92 2.66 17.11
CA TYR A 48 4.99 3.66 17.01
C TYR A 48 4.53 4.90 16.23
N LEU A 49 4.15 5.98 16.94
CA LEU A 49 3.63 7.22 16.35
C LEU A 49 4.61 7.88 15.36
N VAL A 50 5.91 7.77 15.61
CA VAL A 50 6.97 8.29 14.74
C VAL A 50 7.91 7.13 14.38
N ASN A 51 8.06 6.89 13.09
CA ASN A 51 8.94 5.87 12.54
C ASN A 51 9.55 6.33 11.19
N GLN A 52 10.30 5.47 10.52
CA GLN A 52 11.05 5.80 9.30
C GLN A 52 10.17 6.02 8.05
N ILE A 53 8.91 5.58 8.04
CA ILE A 53 8.03 5.64 6.87
C ILE A 53 6.72 6.37 7.11
N SER A 54 6.34 6.62 8.36
CA SER A 54 5.07 7.25 8.69
C SER A 54 5.14 8.08 9.96
N GLY A 55 4.03 8.75 10.25
CA GLY A 55 3.91 9.66 11.38
C GLY A 55 4.11 11.12 11.01
N PRO A 56 3.85 12.05 11.94
CA PRO A 56 3.83 13.48 11.64
C PRO A 56 5.15 14.03 11.09
N MET A 57 6.31 13.45 11.49
CA MET A 57 7.63 13.89 11.02
C MET A 57 7.86 13.60 9.53
N VAL A 58 7.14 12.63 8.96
CA VAL A 58 7.17 12.25 7.53
C VAL A 58 5.98 12.87 6.80
N ASN A 59 4.77 12.67 7.33
CA ASN A 59 3.53 12.97 6.60
C ASN A 59 3.25 14.48 6.48
N LEU A 60 3.65 15.30 7.45
CA LEU A 60 3.44 16.76 7.37
C LEU A 60 4.28 17.41 6.26
N PRO A 61 5.60 17.16 6.16
CA PRO A 61 6.38 17.62 5.02
C PRO A 61 5.83 17.12 3.69
N GLN A 62 5.59 15.81 3.53
CA GLN A 62 5.06 15.23 2.30
C GLN A 62 3.73 15.86 1.88
N PHE A 63 2.85 16.14 2.82
CA PHE A 63 1.59 16.80 2.50
C PHE A 63 1.82 18.18 1.84
N LEU A 64 2.77 18.96 2.34
CA LEU A 64 3.08 20.28 1.78
C LEU A 64 3.86 20.20 0.47
N THR A 65 4.79 19.26 0.35
CA THR A 65 5.57 19.09 -0.90
C THR A 65 4.73 18.49 -2.03
N ASP A 66 3.97 17.43 -1.76
CA ASP A 66 3.40 16.59 -2.81
C ASP A 66 1.93 16.93 -3.11
N ARG A 67 1.15 17.28 -2.07
CA ARG A 67 -0.30 17.41 -2.21
C ARG A 67 -0.81 18.85 -2.15
N HIS A 68 -0.09 19.77 -1.49
CA HIS A 68 -0.53 21.15 -1.40
C HIS A 68 -0.25 21.89 -2.73
N SER A 69 -1.31 22.18 -3.46
CA SER A 69 -1.24 22.96 -4.69
C SER A 69 -1.11 24.47 -4.39
N ILE A 70 -0.18 25.15 -5.07
CA ILE A 70 -0.02 26.60 -5.02
C ILE A 70 -0.31 27.14 -6.41
N LYS A 71 -1.40 27.90 -6.54
CA LYS A 71 -1.91 28.46 -7.79
C LYS A 71 -2.02 29.99 -7.76
N ASP A 72 -2.07 30.57 -6.55
CA ASP A 72 -2.30 31.98 -6.29
C ASP A 72 -1.79 32.35 -4.88
N GLU A 73 -1.81 33.64 -4.56
CA GLU A 73 -1.38 34.15 -3.26
C GLU A 73 -2.22 33.58 -2.09
N LYS A 74 -3.51 33.36 -2.30
CA LYS A 74 -4.40 32.79 -1.28
C LYS A 74 -4.04 31.34 -0.96
N SER A 75 -3.62 30.54 -1.94
CA SER A 75 -3.14 29.17 -1.72
C SER A 75 -1.77 29.16 -1.00
N PHE A 76 -0.91 30.16 -1.28
CA PHE A 76 0.31 30.37 -0.54
C PHE A 76 0.04 30.76 0.93
N GLU A 77 -0.91 31.66 1.21
CA GLU A 77 -1.31 31.98 2.59
C GLU A 77 -1.75 30.74 3.37
N ARG A 78 -2.50 29.85 2.71
CA ARG A 78 -2.88 28.54 3.30
C ARG A 78 -1.66 27.65 3.56
N TYR A 79 -0.66 27.67 2.68
CA TYR A 79 0.61 26.99 2.88
C TYR A 79 1.33 27.50 4.13
N LEU A 80 1.51 28.82 4.24
CA LEU A 80 2.11 29.44 5.43
C LEU A 80 1.31 29.15 6.72
N GLY A 81 -0.02 29.18 6.63
CA GLY A 81 -0.88 28.85 7.77
C GLY A 81 -0.62 27.42 8.29
N ARG A 82 -0.50 26.46 7.37
CA ARG A 82 -0.16 25.07 7.72
C ARG A 82 1.26 24.95 8.28
N LEU A 83 2.22 25.62 7.66
CA LEU A 83 3.61 25.62 8.09
C LEU A 83 3.78 26.17 9.52
N LYS A 84 3.03 27.20 9.89
CA LYS A 84 2.98 27.75 11.27
C LYS A 84 2.53 26.71 12.31
N GLU A 85 1.58 25.84 11.93
CA GLU A 85 1.06 24.81 12.82
C GLU A 85 2.04 23.66 13.07
N PHE A 86 3.07 23.48 12.21
CA PHE A 86 4.06 22.40 12.39
C PHE A 86 4.71 22.43 13.77
N SER A 87 5.11 23.59 14.25
CA SER A 87 5.75 23.75 15.56
C SER A 87 4.84 23.25 16.70
N ARG A 88 3.53 23.59 16.64
CA ARG A 88 2.55 23.13 17.62
C ARG A 88 2.35 21.62 17.54
N VAL A 89 2.10 21.10 16.33
CA VAL A 89 1.83 19.67 16.11
C VAL A 89 3.04 18.83 16.52
N ILE A 90 4.26 19.21 16.13
CA ILE A 90 5.48 18.48 16.50
C ILE A 90 5.69 18.50 18.03
N SER A 91 5.37 19.62 18.71
CA SER A 91 5.44 19.69 20.18
C SER A 91 4.45 18.73 20.85
N GLU A 92 3.21 18.62 20.35
CA GLU A 92 2.20 17.67 20.82
C GLU A 92 2.64 16.21 20.55
N VAL A 93 3.20 15.95 19.38
CA VAL A 93 3.78 14.64 19.03
C VAL A 93 4.92 14.27 19.96
N LYS A 94 5.81 15.22 20.28
CA LYS A 94 6.91 14.99 21.23
C LYS A 94 6.37 14.57 22.60
N VAL A 95 5.37 15.29 23.13
CA VAL A 95 4.73 14.94 24.42
C VAL A 95 4.15 13.52 24.35
N ARG A 96 3.49 13.16 23.25
CA ARG A 96 2.92 11.83 23.07
C ARG A 96 4.00 10.74 22.97
N VAL A 97 5.08 10.97 22.23
CA VAL A 97 6.21 10.02 22.12
C VAL A 97 6.88 9.80 23.48
N MET A 98 7.01 10.85 24.30
CA MET A 98 7.52 10.71 25.67
C MET A 98 6.58 9.90 26.55
N ASP A 99 5.27 10.11 26.45
CA ASP A 99 4.26 9.34 27.17
C ASP A 99 4.27 7.87 26.72
N ASP A 100 4.36 7.59 25.41
CA ASP A 100 4.50 6.24 24.86
C ASP A 100 5.77 5.56 25.42
N ARG A 101 6.93 6.24 25.41
CA ARG A 101 8.19 5.76 26.00
C ARG A 101 8.04 5.41 27.47
N ASP A 102 7.46 6.29 28.26
CA ASP A 102 7.29 6.14 29.71
C ASP A 102 6.31 4.98 30.04
N ASN A 103 5.45 4.62 29.08
CA ASN A 103 4.57 3.45 29.13
C ASN A 103 5.16 2.19 28.44
N GLY A 104 6.47 2.19 28.12
CA GLY A 104 7.16 1.02 27.56
C GLY A 104 6.93 0.79 26.07
N VAL A 105 6.45 1.81 25.34
CA VAL A 105 6.24 1.75 23.90
C VAL A 105 7.33 2.54 23.18
N MET A 106 8.35 1.83 22.74
CA MET A 106 9.47 2.39 21.96
C MET A 106 9.71 1.55 20.72
N PRO A 107 10.03 2.16 19.56
CA PRO A 107 10.51 1.40 18.39
C PRO A 107 11.82 0.68 18.71
N PRO A 108 12.14 -0.45 18.03
CA PRO A 108 13.46 -1.06 18.10
C PRO A 108 14.55 -0.10 17.59
N ASP A 109 15.81 -0.37 17.99
CA ASP A 109 16.99 0.44 17.68
C ASP A 109 17.14 0.77 16.19
N PHE A 110 17.06 -0.23 15.31
CA PHE A 110 17.17 -0.06 13.84
C PHE A 110 16.06 0.82 13.25
N ILE A 111 14.87 0.87 13.86
CA ILE A 111 13.77 1.77 13.46
C ILE A 111 14.07 3.20 13.92
N ILE A 112 14.56 3.36 15.16
CA ILE A 112 14.96 4.67 15.70
C ILE A 112 16.11 5.23 14.87
N GLU A 113 17.14 4.43 14.54
CA GLU A 113 18.26 4.86 13.72
C GLU A 113 17.82 5.39 12.34
N LYS A 114 16.89 4.69 11.68
CA LYS A 114 16.35 5.13 10.39
C LYS A 114 15.44 6.36 10.48
N ALA A 115 14.65 6.46 11.54
CA ALA A 115 13.87 7.68 11.81
C ALA A 115 14.79 8.88 12.06
N LEU A 116 15.86 8.69 12.86
CA LEU A 116 16.91 9.70 13.07
C LEU A 116 17.59 10.11 11.76
N LEU A 117 17.94 9.16 10.91
CA LEU A 117 18.55 9.45 9.60
C LEU A 117 17.63 10.35 8.76
N GLY A 118 16.34 10.03 8.69
CA GLY A 118 15.35 10.84 7.98
C GLY A 118 15.19 12.25 8.56
N MET A 119 15.06 12.36 9.88
CA MET A 119 14.94 13.65 10.57
C MET A 119 16.22 14.50 10.44
N ARG A 120 17.40 13.90 10.52
CA ARG A 120 18.68 14.60 10.33
C ARG A 120 18.83 15.10 8.89
N LYS A 121 18.53 14.26 7.89
CA LYS A 121 18.54 14.66 6.47
C LYS A 121 17.60 15.84 6.20
N PHE A 122 16.43 15.86 6.84
CA PHE A 122 15.49 16.99 6.75
C PHE A 122 16.04 18.27 7.41
N TYR A 123 16.78 18.14 8.51
CA TYR A 123 17.32 19.24 9.31
C TYR A 123 18.62 19.83 8.74
N GLU A 124 19.57 18.99 8.29
CA GLU A 124 20.96 19.35 7.96
C GLU A 124 21.09 20.36 6.81
N GLY A 125 20.14 20.38 5.85
CA GLY A 125 20.16 21.34 4.75
C GLY A 125 19.86 22.79 5.16
N GLY A 126 19.49 23.03 6.43
CA GLY A 126 18.98 24.31 6.89
C GLY A 126 17.71 24.73 6.14
N ALA A 127 17.18 25.92 6.42
CA ALA A 127 15.89 26.33 5.87
C ALA A 127 15.90 26.47 4.34
N ILE A 128 16.94 27.04 3.75
CA ILE A 128 16.99 27.36 2.31
C ILE A 128 16.97 26.10 1.44
N ALA A 129 17.74 25.07 1.81
CA ALA A 129 17.81 23.81 1.07
C ALA A 129 16.76 22.79 1.52
N ASN A 130 15.88 23.16 2.47
CA ASN A 130 14.85 22.26 2.96
C ASN A 130 13.82 21.94 1.87
N PRO A 131 13.35 20.67 1.74
CA PRO A 131 12.34 20.29 0.73
C PRO A 131 11.07 21.14 0.74
N LEU A 132 10.65 21.65 1.91
CA LEU A 132 9.52 22.56 2.01
C LEU A 132 9.75 23.86 1.23
N ILE A 133 10.98 24.38 1.21
CA ILE A 133 11.31 25.63 0.52
C ILE A 133 11.63 25.39 -0.94
N THR A 134 12.42 24.38 -1.27
CA THR A 134 12.79 24.09 -2.66
C THR A 134 11.57 23.74 -3.51
N THR A 135 10.67 22.89 -2.98
CA THR A 135 9.42 22.55 -3.66
C THR A 135 8.47 23.75 -3.76
N LEU A 136 8.39 24.58 -2.69
CA LEU A 136 7.60 25.81 -2.72
C LEU A 136 8.10 26.76 -3.83
N SER A 137 9.41 26.98 -3.90
CA SER A 137 10.02 27.86 -4.92
C SER A 137 9.67 27.37 -6.33
N SER A 138 9.83 26.07 -6.60
CA SER A 138 9.46 25.48 -7.90
C SER A 138 7.96 25.65 -8.22
N LYS A 139 7.08 25.53 -7.24
CA LYS A 139 5.64 25.75 -7.43
C LYS A 139 5.31 27.23 -7.70
N LEU A 140 6.01 28.16 -7.05
CA LEU A 140 5.84 29.60 -7.28
C LEU A 140 6.34 30.02 -8.66
N GLU A 141 7.42 29.41 -9.18
CA GLU A 141 7.93 29.67 -10.53
C GLU A 141 6.89 29.40 -11.61
N MET A 142 5.99 28.43 -11.40
CA MET A 142 4.91 28.08 -12.34
C MET A 142 3.75 29.10 -12.37
N ILE A 143 3.79 30.15 -11.55
CA ILE A 143 2.74 31.19 -11.52
C ILE A 143 3.19 32.38 -12.34
N ASP A 144 2.76 32.46 -13.61
CA ASP A 144 3.15 33.51 -14.54
C ASP A 144 2.66 34.90 -14.12
N GLU A 145 1.52 35.00 -13.48
CA GLU A 145 0.89 36.26 -13.06
C GLU A 145 1.56 36.93 -11.85
N MET A 146 2.54 36.26 -11.21
CA MET A 146 3.23 36.75 -10.02
C MET A 146 4.63 37.28 -10.38
N SER A 147 4.96 38.49 -9.93
CA SER A 147 6.30 39.07 -10.16
C SER A 147 7.39 38.31 -9.40
N ASP A 148 8.61 38.27 -9.94
CA ASP A 148 9.77 37.59 -9.31
C ASP A 148 10.08 38.18 -7.94
N GLN A 149 9.93 39.52 -7.77
CA GLN A 149 10.08 40.14 -6.45
C GLN A 149 9.08 39.57 -5.45
N ARG A 150 7.81 39.38 -5.85
CA ARG A 150 6.78 38.85 -4.97
C ARG A 150 7.04 37.38 -4.63
N LYS A 151 7.45 36.57 -5.62
CA LYS A 151 7.85 35.18 -5.40
C LYS A 151 9.00 35.09 -4.37
N ALA A 152 10.00 35.93 -4.49
CA ALA A 152 11.12 35.98 -3.54
C ALA A 152 10.69 36.39 -2.13
N GLU A 153 9.82 37.43 -2.00
CA GLU A 153 9.27 37.85 -0.71
C GLU A 153 8.49 36.71 -0.02
N LEU A 154 7.65 35.99 -0.76
CA LEU A 154 6.86 34.88 -0.26
C LEU A 154 7.76 33.70 0.16
N THR A 155 8.76 33.38 -0.66
CA THR A 155 9.75 32.34 -0.32
C THR A 155 10.50 32.72 0.96
N GLN A 156 10.92 33.97 1.11
CA GLN A 156 11.63 34.42 2.31
C GLN A 156 10.77 34.34 3.58
N GLN A 157 9.45 34.56 3.48
CA GLN A 157 8.55 34.35 4.64
C GLN A 157 8.51 32.87 5.05
N ALA A 158 8.45 31.96 4.08
CA ALA A 158 8.48 30.54 4.37
C ALA A 158 9.83 30.09 4.94
N VAL A 159 10.96 30.59 4.40
CA VAL A 159 12.32 30.35 4.93
C VAL A 159 12.40 30.74 6.40
N THR A 160 11.90 31.92 6.77
CA THR A 160 11.90 32.40 8.15
C THR A 160 11.10 31.46 9.07
N LEU A 161 9.94 30.97 8.63
CA LEU A 161 9.13 30.04 9.40
C LEU A 161 9.80 28.67 9.57
N VAL A 162 10.41 28.15 8.50
CA VAL A 162 11.15 26.88 8.57
C VAL A 162 12.31 27.00 9.55
N ASP A 163 13.12 28.05 9.42
CA ASP A 163 14.31 28.29 10.25
C ASP A 163 13.95 28.47 11.73
N GLN A 164 12.96 29.33 12.02
CA GLN A 164 12.67 29.74 13.40
C GLN A 164 11.65 28.87 14.13
N SER A 165 10.84 28.10 13.39
CA SER A 165 9.72 27.36 13.98
C SER A 165 9.75 25.86 13.71
N VAL A 166 10.14 25.41 12.50
CA VAL A 166 10.12 24.00 12.13
C VAL A 166 11.41 23.29 12.54
N LEU A 167 12.56 23.79 12.08
CA LEU A 167 13.86 23.15 12.35
C LEU A 167 14.20 23.02 13.84
N PRO A 168 13.91 24.00 14.73
CA PRO A 168 14.11 23.80 16.16
C PRO A 168 13.32 22.62 16.73
N LYS A 169 12.10 22.37 16.22
CA LYS A 169 11.27 21.23 16.66
C LYS A 169 11.79 19.89 16.15
N TYR A 170 12.36 19.85 14.95
CA TYR A 170 13.08 18.67 14.48
C TYR A 170 14.30 18.38 15.34
N GLN A 171 15.06 19.39 15.72
CA GLN A 171 16.21 19.24 16.64
C GLN A 171 15.78 18.66 18.02
N GLU A 172 14.66 19.14 18.56
CA GLU A 172 14.12 18.59 19.82
C GLU A 172 13.69 17.11 19.67
N MET A 173 13.11 16.73 18.53
CA MET A 173 12.73 15.33 18.24
C MET A 173 13.97 14.46 18.04
N ILE A 174 14.98 14.94 17.31
CA ILE A 174 16.26 14.24 17.13
C ILE A 174 16.88 13.95 18.51
N ALA A 175 16.98 14.93 19.40
CA ALA A 175 17.53 14.73 20.74
C ALA A 175 16.75 13.69 21.56
N LEU A 176 15.40 13.70 21.46
CA LEU A 176 14.56 12.69 22.11
C LEU A 176 14.83 11.28 21.57
N PHE A 177 14.93 11.12 20.24
CA PHE A 177 15.18 9.82 19.61
C PHE A 177 16.61 9.31 19.88
N GLU A 178 17.60 10.20 19.98
CA GLU A 178 18.96 9.86 20.44
C GLU A 178 18.96 9.33 21.88
N GLU A 179 18.19 9.93 22.78
CA GLU A 179 17.98 9.41 24.14
C GLU A 179 17.31 8.04 24.10
N MET A 180 16.20 7.89 23.36
CA MET A 180 15.45 6.63 23.24
C MET A 180 16.30 5.49 22.65
N LEU A 181 17.21 5.79 21.72
CA LEU A 181 18.12 4.81 21.14
C LEU A 181 19.01 4.13 22.19
N THR A 182 19.33 4.82 23.29
CA THR A 182 20.13 4.25 24.39
C THR A 182 19.31 3.37 25.34
N LEU A 183 17.98 3.39 25.23
CA LEU A 183 17.03 2.74 26.15
C LEU A 183 16.31 1.54 25.51
N THR A 184 16.28 1.49 24.18
CA THR A 184 15.55 0.47 23.43
C THR A 184 16.38 -0.81 23.22
N ASP A 185 15.73 -1.85 22.74
CA ASP A 185 16.34 -3.13 22.35
C ASP A 185 16.22 -3.36 20.83
N HIS A 186 16.65 -4.56 20.36
CA HIS A 186 16.66 -4.97 18.96
C HIS A 186 15.48 -5.86 18.56
N ASP A 187 14.53 -6.11 19.45
CA ASP A 187 13.41 -7.01 19.21
C ASP A 187 12.42 -6.44 18.19
N ALA A 188 12.14 -7.18 17.12
CA ALA A 188 11.32 -6.71 16.00
C ALA A 188 9.81 -6.86 16.24
N GLY A 189 9.39 -7.80 17.09
CA GLY A 189 7.98 -8.15 17.25
C GLY A 189 7.20 -7.16 18.11
N ILE A 190 5.93 -6.91 17.76
CA ILE A 190 5.05 -6.02 18.55
C ILE A 190 4.76 -6.57 19.97
N TRP A 191 4.98 -7.86 20.21
CA TRP A 191 4.87 -8.50 21.53
C TRP A 191 5.76 -7.86 22.60
N ARG A 192 6.82 -7.14 22.21
CA ARG A 192 7.73 -6.43 23.10
C ARG A 192 7.08 -5.25 23.85
N ILE A 193 6.00 -4.69 23.33
CA ILE A 193 5.26 -3.61 23.99
C ILE A 193 4.09 -4.13 24.83
N PRO A 194 3.63 -3.36 25.84
CA PRO A 194 2.49 -3.77 26.66
C PRO A 194 1.26 -4.07 25.80
N GLN A 195 0.61 -5.21 26.07
CA GLN A 195 -0.54 -5.72 25.32
C GLN A 195 -0.26 -6.04 23.83
N GLY A 196 1.01 -6.12 23.41
CA GLY A 196 1.41 -6.29 22.00
C GLY A 196 0.72 -7.46 21.29
N GLU A 197 0.50 -8.59 21.94
CA GLU A 197 -0.24 -9.73 21.36
C GLU A 197 -1.69 -9.36 21.01
N LYS A 198 -2.38 -8.61 21.87
CA LYS A 198 -3.77 -8.16 21.59
C LYS A 198 -3.79 -7.09 20.52
N ILE A 199 -2.83 -6.18 20.53
CA ILE A 199 -2.64 -5.15 19.50
C ILE A 199 -2.45 -5.84 18.15
N TYR A 200 -1.62 -6.89 18.08
CA TYR A 200 -1.40 -7.66 16.85
C TYR A 200 -2.67 -8.36 16.35
N GLN A 201 -3.46 -8.96 17.24
CA GLN A 201 -4.75 -9.55 16.87
C GLN A 201 -5.71 -8.52 16.26
N VAL A 202 -5.79 -7.33 16.85
CA VAL A 202 -6.60 -6.23 16.31
C VAL A 202 -6.04 -5.75 14.98
N ALA A 203 -4.71 -5.62 14.84
CA ALA A 203 -4.06 -5.23 13.59
C ALA A 203 -4.30 -6.24 12.46
N LEU A 204 -4.21 -7.54 12.75
CA LEU A 204 -4.55 -8.60 11.79
C LEU A 204 -6.02 -8.50 11.34
N ARG A 205 -6.97 -8.34 12.28
CA ARG A 205 -8.38 -8.19 11.94
C ARG A 205 -8.62 -6.94 11.08
N SER A 206 -8.04 -5.81 11.48
CA SER A 206 -8.20 -4.54 10.77
C SER A 206 -7.69 -4.61 9.33
N ASN A 207 -6.49 -5.18 9.13
CA ASN A 207 -5.87 -5.26 7.82
C ASN A 207 -6.46 -6.35 6.92
N ASN A 208 -6.80 -7.51 7.48
CA ASN A 208 -7.32 -8.64 6.71
C ASN A 208 -8.85 -8.69 6.66
N SER A 209 -9.55 -7.96 7.53
CA SER A 209 -11.01 -8.01 7.70
C SER A 209 -11.56 -9.44 7.79
N THR A 210 -10.84 -10.30 8.51
CA THR A 210 -11.18 -11.70 8.81
C THR A 210 -10.93 -12.00 10.28
N THR A 211 -11.41 -13.18 10.75
CA THR A 211 -11.17 -13.69 12.10
C THR A 211 -10.01 -14.70 12.17
N LEU A 212 -9.18 -14.80 11.12
CA LEU A 212 -8.06 -15.72 11.07
C LEU A 212 -7.03 -15.38 12.17
N SER A 213 -6.58 -16.40 12.90
CA SER A 213 -5.51 -16.25 13.88
C SER A 213 -4.15 -16.12 13.20
N ALA A 214 -3.18 -15.52 13.90
CA ALA A 214 -1.78 -15.44 13.43
C ALA A 214 -1.21 -16.82 13.08
N GLU A 215 -1.52 -17.86 13.88
CA GLU A 215 -1.09 -19.24 13.62
C GLU A 215 -1.65 -19.77 12.30
N LYS A 216 -2.93 -19.54 12.02
CA LYS A 216 -3.56 -19.98 10.77
C LYS A 216 -3.00 -19.22 9.57
N ILE A 217 -2.77 -17.91 9.69
CA ILE A 217 -2.15 -17.08 8.64
C ILE A 217 -0.72 -17.56 8.36
N HIS A 218 0.06 -17.85 9.40
CA HIS A 218 1.41 -18.39 9.25
C HIS A 218 1.42 -19.71 8.47
N GLN A 219 0.54 -20.65 8.84
CA GLN A 219 0.43 -21.95 8.17
C GLN A 219 0.01 -21.78 6.71
N ILE A 220 -0.98 -20.92 6.41
CA ILE A 220 -1.36 -20.58 5.03
C ILE A 220 -0.13 -20.07 4.26
N GLY A 221 0.66 -19.21 4.89
CA GLY A 221 1.90 -18.67 4.28
C GLY A 221 2.90 -19.77 3.93
N LEU A 222 3.13 -20.72 4.85
CA LEU A 222 4.04 -21.86 4.60
C LEU A 222 3.53 -22.77 3.47
N ASP A 223 2.24 -23.06 3.46
CA ASP A 223 1.61 -23.92 2.45
C ASP A 223 1.69 -23.27 1.06
N GLU A 224 1.42 -21.95 0.96
CA GLU A 224 1.51 -21.19 -0.28
C GLU A 224 2.96 -21.07 -0.78
N VAL A 225 3.93 -20.81 0.11
CA VAL A 225 5.35 -20.80 -0.26
C VAL A 225 5.76 -22.14 -0.86
N ALA A 226 5.37 -23.26 -0.24
CA ALA A 226 5.70 -24.59 -0.74
C ALA A 226 5.06 -24.87 -2.11
N ARG A 227 3.80 -24.48 -2.31
CA ARG A 227 3.11 -24.60 -3.60
C ARG A 227 3.82 -23.80 -4.69
N ILE A 228 4.10 -22.53 -4.42
CA ILE A 228 4.70 -21.61 -5.39
C ILE A 228 6.14 -22.03 -5.76
N GLU A 229 6.91 -22.60 -4.81
CA GLU A 229 8.23 -23.14 -5.12
C GLU A 229 8.18 -24.25 -6.19
N ILE A 230 7.14 -25.09 -6.19
CA ILE A 230 6.94 -26.13 -7.21
C ILE A 230 6.68 -25.49 -8.58
N ASP A 231 5.83 -24.48 -8.63
CA ASP A 231 5.49 -23.78 -9.87
C ASP A 231 6.74 -23.06 -10.45
N MET A 232 7.48 -22.32 -9.63
CA MET A 232 8.73 -21.67 -10.03
C MET A 232 9.76 -22.69 -10.54
N GLN A 233 9.93 -23.81 -9.82
CA GLN A 233 10.83 -24.89 -10.23
C GLN A 233 10.47 -25.43 -11.61
N THR A 234 9.19 -25.63 -11.86
CA THR A 234 8.68 -26.17 -13.13
C THR A 234 9.01 -25.26 -14.30
N ILE A 235 8.74 -23.96 -14.16
CA ILE A 235 9.06 -22.98 -15.22
C ILE A 235 10.56 -22.91 -15.46
N LEU A 236 11.37 -22.76 -14.39
CA LEU A 236 12.83 -22.65 -14.52
C LEU A 236 13.45 -23.86 -15.20
N VAL A 237 12.97 -25.08 -14.91
CA VAL A 237 13.46 -26.30 -15.57
C VAL A 237 13.07 -26.32 -17.05
N ASN A 238 11.85 -25.94 -17.38
CA ASN A 238 11.38 -25.87 -18.76
C ASN A 238 12.15 -24.84 -19.59
N GLU A 239 12.59 -23.74 -18.96
CA GLU A 239 13.46 -22.73 -19.59
C GLU A 239 14.95 -23.14 -19.59
N GLY A 240 15.29 -24.40 -19.28
CA GLY A 240 16.64 -24.94 -19.34
C GLY A 240 17.52 -24.60 -18.13
N MET A 241 16.97 -24.04 -17.08
CA MET A 241 17.67 -23.66 -15.86
C MET A 241 17.47 -24.71 -14.76
N SER A 242 18.19 -25.82 -14.79
CA SER A 242 18.04 -26.94 -13.85
C SER A 242 18.97 -26.90 -12.64
N GLU A 243 20.10 -26.16 -12.74
CA GLU A 243 21.17 -26.20 -11.74
C GLU A 243 21.09 -25.05 -10.72
N GLY A 244 21.28 -25.38 -9.46
CA GLY A 244 21.26 -24.41 -8.35
C GLY A 244 19.88 -24.23 -7.70
N SER A 245 19.80 -23.38 -6.67
CA SER A 245 18.54 -23.06 -6.00
C SER A 245 17.62 -22.21 -6.90
N ILE A 246 16.31 -22.23 -6.64
CA ILE A 246 15.32 -21.35 -7.33
C ILE A 246 15.80 -19.90 -7.28
N VAL A 247 16.17 -19.42 -6.08
CA VAL A 247 16.62 -18.04 -5.87
C VAL A 247 17.89 -17.71 -6.66
N SER A 248 18.87 -18.62 -6.73
CA SER A 248 20.10 -18.37 -7.51
C SER A 248 19.81 -18.25 -9.01
N ARG A 249 18.87 -19.05 -9.53
CA ARG A 249 18.46 -19.02 -10.93
C ARG A 249 17.66 -17.76 -11.28
N VAL A 250 16.74 -17.36 -10.39
CA VAL A 250 16.01 -16.10 -10.54
C VAL A 250 16.97 -14.90 -10.55
N ARG A 251 17.93 -14.85 -9.63
CA ARG A 251 18.96 -13.79 -9.62
C ARG A 251 19.80 -13.81 -10.90
N GLN A 252 20.18 -14.99 -11.39
CA GLN A 252 20.87 -15.10 -12.66
C GLN A 252 20.06 -14.49 -13.82
N LEU A 253 18.74 -14.73 -13.87
CA LEU A 253 17.85 -14.09 -14.87
C LEU A 253 17.80 -12.57 -14.72
N MET A 254 17.74 -12.06 -13.50
CA MET A 254 17.74 -10.60 -13.25
C MET A 254 19.04 -9.92 -13.74
N ASP A 255 20.18 -10.61 -13.66
CA ASP A 255 21.48 -10.08 -14.06
C ASP A 255 21.75 -10.18 -15.58
N MET A 256 20.90 -10.89 -16.34
CA MET A 256 21.06 -11.04 -17.79
C MET A 256 20.70 -9.72 -18.52
N PRO A 257 21.62 -9.14 -19.33
CA PRO A 257 21.36 -7.86 -20.00
C PRO A 257 20.15 -7.85 -20.93
N GLU A 258 19.85 -8.98 -21.57
CA GLU A 258 18.72 -9.16 -22.50
C GLU A 258 17.36 -9.02 -21.82
N HIS A 259 17.32 -9.20 -20.51
CA HIS A 259 16.10 -9.06 -19.70
C HIS A 259 15.94 -7.67 -19.11
N ASN A 260 16.86 -6.75 -19.38
CA ASN A 260 16.87 -5.44 -18.77
C ASN A 260 16.75 -4.32 -19.80
N PHE A 261 16.06 -3.26 -19.45
CA PHE A 261 16.13 -2.01 -20.19
C PHE A 261 17.40 -1.24 -19.79
N PRO A 262 18.12 -0.62 -20.74
CA PRO A 262 19.29 0.18 -20.41
C PRO A 262 18.98 1.27 -19.37
N ASN A 263 19.85 1.46 -18.39
CA ASN A 263 19.65 2.51 -17.38
C ASN A 263 20.03 3.89 -17.93
N THR A 264 19.32 4.31 -18.97
CA THR A 264 19.44 5.59 -19.69
C THR A 264 18.06 6.21 -19.88
N GLU A 265 17.98 7.47 -20.24
CA GLU A 265 16.68 8.10 -20.52
C GLU A 265 15.91 7.42 -21.66
N GLU A 266 16.63 6.88 -22.66
CA GLU A 266 16.01 6.09 -23.73
C GLU A 266 15.45 4.77 -23.18
N GLY A 267 16.21 4.03 -22.36
CA GLY A 267 15.72 2.80 -21.74
C GLY A 267 14.52 3.03 -20.83
N ARG A 268 14.46 4.15 -20.10
CA ARG A 268 13.28 4.54 -19.30
C ARG A 268 12.06 4.79 -20.18
N ARG A 269 12.22 5.46 -21.32
CA ARG A 269 11.12 5.62 -22.30
C ARG A 269 10.65 4.28 -22.86
N GLN A 270 11.59 3.39 -23.22
CA GLN A 270 11.26 2.05 -23.70
C GLN A 270 10.51 1.22 -22.66
N GLN A 271 10.88 1.33 -21.38
CA GLN A 271 10.18 0.66 -20.29
C GLN A 271 8.73 1.14 -20.15
N ILE A 272 8.47 2.46 -20.23
CA ILE A 272 7.11 3.00 -20.20
C ILE A 272 6.33 2.59 -21.45
N ALA A 273 6.96 2.60 -22.63
CA ALA A 273 6.32 2.14 -23.87
C ALA A 273 5.89 0.66 -23.75
N TYR A 274 6.76 -0.19 -23.23
CA TYR A 274 6.48 -1.61 -23.00
C TYR A 274 5.30 -1.81 -22.01
N LEU A 275 5.24 -1.05 -20.93
CA LEU A 275 4.11 -1.10 -19.99
C LEU A 275 2.77 -0.71 -20.67
N ASN A 276 2.80 0.30 -21.56
CA ASN A 276 1.61 0.66 -22.35
C ASN A 276 1.20 -0.44 -23.35
N GLU A 277 2.17 -1.15 -23.95
CA GLU A 277 1.89 -2.32 -24.79
C GLU A 277 1.23 -3.43 -23.99
N VAL A 278 1.73 -3.75 -22.80
CA VAL A 278 1.12 -4.74 -21.90
C VAL A 278 -0.31 -4.34 -21.53
N ASN A 279 -0.54 -3.07 -21.16
CA ASN A 279 -1.89 -2.60 -20.85
C ASN A 279 -2.83 -2.73 -22.07
N THR A 280 -2.34 -2.44 -23.26
CA THR A 280 -3.11 -2.58 -24.50
C THR A 280 -3.48 -4.05 -24.76
N GLN A 281 -2.55 -4.99 -24.54
CA GLN A 281 -2.80 -6.43 -24.68
C GLN A 281 -3.87 -6.90 -23.68
N VAL A 282 -3.80 -6.49 -22.43
CA VAL A 282 -4.80 -6.82 -21.40
C VAL A 282 -6.17 -6.27 -21.80
N MET A 283 -6.22 -5.01 -22.24
CA MET A 283 -7.48 -4.36 -22.61
C MET A 283 -8.11 -4.89 -23.90
N ALA A 284 -7.35 -5.59 -24.75
CA ALA A 284 -7.84 -6.07 -26.05
C ALA A 284 -9.03 -7.04 -25.94
N ASN A 285 -9.09 -7.84 -24.86
CA ASN A 285 -10.14 -8.84 -24.64
C ASN A 285 -10.83 -8.63 -23.27
N ILE A 286 -10.78 -7.42 -22.73
CA ILE A 286 -11.29 -7.14 -21.39
C ILE A 286 -12.80 -7.40 -21.26
N GLU A 287 -13.56 -7.22 -22.33
CA GLU A 287 -15.02 -7.43 -22.40
C GLU A 287 -15.44 -8.91 -22.23
N ASP A 288 -14.52 -9.84 -22.46
CA ASP A 288 -14.75 -11.26 -22.22
C ASP A 288 -14.78 -11.59 -20.72
N TYR A 289 -14.26 -10.69 -19.88
CA TYR A 289 -14.10 -10.91 -18.44
C TYR A 289 -14.82 -9.86 -17.58
N PHE A 290 -15.23 -8.72 -18.13
CA PHE A 290 -15.85 -7.61 -17.41
C PHE A 290 -17.02 -7.02 -18.18
N ILE A 291 -18.14 -6.74 -17.49
CA ILE A 291 -19.31 -6.06 -18.05
C ILE A 291 -19.06 -4.54 -18.06
N THR A 292 -18.77 -3.98 -16.89
CA THR A 292 -18.47 -2.55 -16.73
C THR A 292 -16.98 -2.28 -16.89
N ILE A 293 -16.62 -1.50 -17.90
CA ILE A 293 -15.26 -1.02 -18.12
C ILE A 293 -15.19 0.44 -17.69
N PRO A 294 -14.40 0.78 -16.64
CA PRO A 294 -14.28 2.16 -16.17
C PRO A 294 -13.70 3.07 -17.26
N PRO A 295 -14.32 4.24 -17.52
CA PRO A 295 -13.92 5.12 -18.61
C PRO A 295 -12.70 6.01 -18.29
N GLN A 296 -12.22 6.00 -17.04
CA GLN A 296 -11.11 6.86 -16.63
C GLN A 296 -9.82 6.43 -17.32
N PRO A 297 -9.06 7.36 -17.91
CA PRO A 297 -7.79 7.04 -18.53
C PRO A 297 -6.72 6.69 -17.49
N LEU A 298 -5.78 5.81 -17.89
CA LEU A 298 -4.59 5.48 -17.15
C LEU A 298 -3.37 6.15 -17.78
N GLU A 299 -2.60 6.86 -16.97
CA GLU A 299 -1.29 7.39 -17.34
C GLU A 299 -0.19 6.60 -16.63
N ILE A 300 0.82 6.12 -17.38
CA ILE A 300 2.01 5.49 -16.81
C ILE A 300 3.12 6.54 -16.77
N VAL A 301 3.60 6.84 -15.58
CA VAL A 301 4.54 7.94 -15.37
C VAL A 301 5.71 7.52 -14.48
N ARG A 302 6.85 8.19 -14.66
CA ARG A 302 8.01 8.00 -13.80
C ARG A 302 7.76 8.61 -12.42
N VAL A 303 8.19 7.91 -11.36
CA VAL A 303 8.29 8.50 -10.02
C VAL A 303 9.23 9.71 -10.08
N PRO A 304 8.84 10.89 -9.55
CA PRO A 304 9.69 12.08 -9.55
C PRO A 304 11.08 11.82 -8.94
N GLU A 305 12.13 12.35 -9.55
CA GLU A 305 13.52 12.05 -9.17
C GLU A 305 13.82 12.31 -7.69
N TYR A 306 13.25 13.37 -7.13
CA TYR A 306 13.44 13.73 -5.73
C TYR A 306 12.87 12.72 -4.72
N SER A 307 11.92 11.86 -5.16
CA SER A 307 11.25 10.88 -4.31
C SER A 307 11.65 9.42 -4.59
N GLN A 308 12.43 9.15 -5.64
CA GLN A 308 12.78 7.80 -6.08
C GLN A 308 13.51 6.98 -5.01
N ASP A 309 14.30 7.63 -4.14
CA ASP A 309 15.05 6.93 -3.08
C ASP A 309 14.17 6.29 -2.02
N SER A 310 13.00 6.86 -1.77
CA SER A 310 12.05 6.42 -0.76
C SER A 310 10.80 5.74 -1.32
N ALA A 311 10.53 5.91 -2.62
CA ALA A 311 9.37 5.32 -3.26
C ALA A 311 9.54 3.80 -3.47
N PRO A 312 8.43 3.02 -3.45
CA PRO A 312 8.44 1.62 -3.87
C PRO A 312 8.75 1.49 -5.37
N GLY A 313 8.91 0.25 -5.85
CA GLY A 313 9.15 -0.05 -7.27
C GLY A 313 8.04 0.43 -8.21
N GLY A 314 6.81 0.45 -7.73
CA GLY A 314 5.64 1.03 -8.40
C GLY A 314 4.52 1.31 -7.40
N TYR A 315 3.61 2.21 -7.78
CA TYR A 315 2.38 2.47 -7.03
C TYR A 315 1.33 3.17 -7.90
N TYR A 316 0.07 2.99 -7.54
CA TYR A 316 -1.05 3.60 -8.24
C TYR A 316 -1.65 4.78 -7.48
N GLN A 317 -2.05 5.82 -8.21
CA GLN A 317 -2.82 6.96 -7.71
C GLN A 317 -4.16 7.05 -8.47
N PRO A 318 -5.30 6.99 -7.78
CA PRO A 318 -6.61 7.03 -8.43
C PRO A 318 -6.88 8.37 -9.11
N PRO A 319 -7.76 8.38 -10.12
CA PRO A 319 -8.22 9.61 -10.75
C PRO A 319 -8.98 10.49 -9.76
N ALA A 320 -9.01 11.79 -10.03
CA ALA A 320 -9.80 12.70 -9.22
C ALA A 320 -11.30 12.40 -9.36
N LEU A 321 -12.06 12.47 -8.25
CA LEU A 321 -13.50 12.22 -8.24
C LEU A 321 -14.31 13.18 -9.12
N ASP A 322 -13.77 14.36 -9.39
CA ASP A 322 -14.36 15.37 -10.27
C ASP A 322 -13.92 15.25 -11.74
N GLY A 323 -13.14 14.20 -12.08
CA GLY A 323 -12.62 13.97 -13.42
C GLY A 323 -11.48 14.90 -13.84
N SER A 324 -10.95 15.73 -12.95
CA SER A 324 -9.90 16.72 -13.28
C SER A 324 -8.51 16.12 -13.51
N SER A 325 -8.30 14.84 -13.18
CA SER A 325 -7.05 14.13 -13.43
C SER A 325 -7.28 12.65 -13.75
N ALA A 326 -6.41 12.09 -14.61
CA ALA A 326 -6.35 10.65 -14.89
C ALA A 326 -5.88 9.85 -13.67
N GLY A 327 -6.13 8.54 -13.69
CA GLY A 327 -5.43 7.60 -12.82
C GLY A 327 -3.97 7.47 -13.24
N ARG A 328 -3.05 7.32 -12.29
CA ARG A 328 -1.61 7.26 -12.58
C ARG A 328 -0.95 6.06 -11.94
N PHE A 329 -0.33 5.26 -12.79
CA PHE A 329 0.64 4.27 -12.36
C PHE A 329 2.04 4.92 -12.36
N TYR A 330 2.65 5.03 -11.20
CA TYR A 330 4.01 5.52 -11.02
C TYR A 330 5.00 4.37 -10.98
N ILE A 331 5.94 4.32 -11.93
CA ILE A 331 7.04 3.36 -11.92
C ILE A 331 8.33 4.03 -11.44
N ASN A 332 9.02 3.40 -10.49
CA ASN A 332 10.32 3.85 -10.01
C ASN A 332 11.42 3.43 -10.98
N GLN A 333 11.96 4.40 -11.68
CA GLN A 333 13.01 4.22 -12.68
C GLN A 333 14.37 4.80 -12.22
N LYS A 334 14.63 4.83 -10.90
CA LYS A 334 15.93 5.21 -10.38
C LYS A 334 17.02 4.34 -11.00
N ASN A 335 16.80 3.05 -11.02
CA ASN A 335 17.59 2.07 -11.73
C ASN A 335 16.65 1.14 -12.49
N THR A 336 16.74 1.10 -13.81
CA THR A 336 15.87 0.26 -14.64
C THR A 336 16.07 -1.24 -14.41
N TYR A 337 17.24 -1.65 -13.88
CA TYR A 337 17.55 -3.04 -13.56
C TYR A 337 16.81 -3.58 -12.34
N ASP A 338 16.23 -2.71 -11.52
CA ASP A 338 15.39 -3.12 -10.37
C ASP A 338 14.05 -3.73 -10.84
N ASN A 339 13.63 -3.43 -12.08
CA ASN A 339 12.43 -3.96 -12.70
C ASN A 339 12.75 -4.60 -14.07
N PRO A 340 13.26 -5.84 -14.08
CA PRO A 340 13.54 -6.57 -15.32
C PRO A 340 12.31 -6.72 -16.19
N ARG A 341 12.50 -6.84 -17.51
CA ARG A 341 11.41 -6.86 -18.49
C ARG A 341 10.33 -7.90 -18.16
N TRP A 342 10.72 -9.07 -17.69
CA TRP A 342 9.83 -10.18 -17.39
C TRP A 342 8.99 -9.99 -16.09
N THR A 343 9.32 -9.04 -15.23
CA THR A 343 8.52 -8.70 -14.03
C THR A 343 7.49 -7.59 -14.29
N LEU A 344 7.71 -6.80 -15.34
CA LEU A 344 6.90 -5.61 -15.63
C LEU A 344 5.44 -5.91 -16.01
N PRO A 345 5.10 -6.99 -16.75
CA PRO A 345 3.71 -7.28 -17.06
C PRO A 345 2.86 -7.44 -15.81
N THR A 346 3.37 -8.18 -14.82
CA THR A 346 2.66 -8.38 -13.55
C THR A 346 2.48 -7.08 -12.78
N LEU A 347 3.52 -6.24 -12.72
CA LEU A 347 3.43 -4.94 -12.08
C LEU A 347 2.39 -4.04 -12.78
N MET A 348 2.36 -4.06 -14.12
CA MET A 348 1.36 -3.32 -14.92
C MET A 348 -0.06 -3.79 -14.62
N ILE A 349 -0.28 -5.09 -14.54
CA ILE A 349 -1.58 -5.69 -14.24
C ILE A 349 -2.04 -5.32 -12.83
N HIS A 350 -1.12 -5.37 -11.85
CA HIS A 350 -1.38 -5.02 -10.47
C HIS A 350 -1.79 -3.55 -10.30
N GLU A 351 -0.99 -2.63 -10.82
CA GLU A 351 -1.20 -1.18 -10.64
C GLU A 351 -2.22 -0.61 -11.64
N GLY A 352 -2.30 -1.22 -12.84
CA GLY A 352 -3.16 -0.79 -13.95
C GLY A 352 -4.44 -1.58 -14.08
N SER A 353 -4.64 -2.14 -15.30
CA SER A 353 -5.83 -2.93 -15.63
C SER A 353 -5.49 -4.42 -15.67
N PRO A 354 -6.35 -5.28 -15.09
CA PRO A 354 -7.58 -5.00 -14.36
C PRO A 354 -7.40 -4.82 -12.85
N GLY A 355 -6.19 -4.45 -12.36
CA GLY A 355 -5.84 -4.28 -10.95
C GLY A 355 -6.37 -2.98 -10.33
N HIS A 356 -5.47 -2.26 -9.64
CA HIS A 356 -5.84 -1.07 -8.85
C HIS A 356 -6.55 0.02 -9.65
N HIS A 357 -6.05 0.35 -10.86
CA HIS A 357 -6.70 1.36 -11.69
C HIS A 357 -8.15 0.99 -12.00
N PHE A 358 -8.38 -0.24 -12.42
CA PHE A 358 -9.70 -0.73 -12.79
C PHE A 358 -10.63 -0.74 -11.58
N GLN A 359 -10.22 -1.33 -10.46
CA GLN A 359 -11.00 -1.46 -9.23
C GLN A 359 -11.38 -0.10 -8.63
N LEU A 360 -10.40 0.82 -8.49
CA LEU A 360 -10.64 2.13 -7.88
C LEU A 360 -11.47 3.03 -8.80
N SER A 361 -11.28 2.93 -10.12
CA SER A 361 -12.12 3.64 -11.09
C SER A 361 -13.56 3.11 -11.10
N ALA A 362 -13.78 1.80 -11.02
CA ALA A 362 -15.10 1.20 -10.89
C ALA A 362 -15.80 1.67 -9.62
N SER A 363 -15.08 1.77 -8.49
CA SER A 363 -15.63 2.27 -7.23
C SER A 363 -16.17 3.71 -7.33
N GLN A 364 -15.62 4.53 -8.22
CA GLN A 364 -16.09 5.90 -8.45
C GLN A 364 -17.42 5.97 -9.21
N LEU A 365 -17.77 4.92 -9.97
CA LEU A 365 -19.05 4.83 -10.70
C LEU A 365 -20.24 4.57 -9.79
N ILE A 366 -20.01 4.06 -8.57
CA ILE A 366 -21.06 3.75 -7.62
C ILE A 366 -21.74 5.04 -7.17
N THR A 367 -23.07 5.11 -7.32
CA THR A 367 -23.88 6.28 -6.94
C THR A 367 -24.78 5.98 -5.77
N GLY A 368 -25.19 7.02 -5.02
CA GLY A 368 -26.14 6.88 -3.92
C GLY A 368 -25.58 6.22 -2.65
N VAL A 369 -24.26 6.09 -2.53
CA VAL A 369 -23.58 5.43 -1.39
C VAL A 369 -22.78 6.44 -0.55
N PRO A 370 -22.54 6.16 0.74
CA PRO A 370 -21.66 6.97 1.57
C PRO A 370 -20.26 7.14 0.98
N PHE A 371 -19.64 8.30 1.22
CA PHE A 371 -18.28 8.61 0.71
C PHE A 371 -17.23 7.57 1.11
N LEU A 372 -17.35 6.97 2.29
CA LEU A 372 -16.46 5.90 2.77
C LEU A 372 -16.33 4.75 1.77
N ARG A 373 -17.41 4.37 1.07
CA ARG A 373 -17.40 3.30 0.07
C ARG A 373 -16.66 3.66 -1.23
N LYS A 374 -16.40 4.96 -1.46
CA LYS A 374 -15.67 5.45 -2.63
C LYS A 374 -14.16 5.59 -2.40
N VAL A 375 -13.71 5.66 -1.15
CA VAL A 375 -12.30 5.88 -0.81
C VAL A 375 -11.54 4.61 -0.42
N SER A 376 -12.21 3.46 -0.44
CA SER A 376 -11.62 2.12 -0.30
C SER A 376 -10.62 1.96 0.86
N PRO A 377 -11.05 2.04 2.13
CA PRO A 377 -10.13 1.90 3.27
C PRO A 377 -9.79 0.43 3.63
N PHE A 378 -10.18 -0.55 2.80
CA PHE A 378 -10.06 -1.98 3.08
C PHE A 378 -8.89 -2.61 2.31
N SER A 379 -7.71 -2.67 2.96
CA SER A 379 -6.47 -3.16 2.33
C SER A 379 -6.59 -4.55 1.75
N ALA A 380 -7.19 -5.51 2.47
CA ALA A 380 -7.32 -6.87 1.98
C ALA A 380 -8.22 -7.00 0.75
N PHE A 381 -9.22 -6.14 0.61
CA PHE A 381 -10.04 -6.09 -0.60
C PHE A 381 -9.23 -5.53 -1.78
N ALA A 382 -8.61 -4.36 -1.61
CA ALA A 382 -7.91 -3.68 -2.71
C ALA A 382 -6.67 -4.46 -3.18
N GLU A 383 -5.82 -4.89 -2.26
CA GLU A 383 -4.60 -5.65 -2.57
C GLU A 383 -4.93 -7.09 -3.01
N GLY A 384 -5.95 -7.67 -2.38
CA GLY A 384 -6.45 -8.99 -2.78
C GLY A 384 -7.02 -9.01 -4.19
N TRP A 385 -7.75 -7.95 -4.59
CA TRP A 385 -8.22 -7.77 -5.96
C TRP A 385 -7.04 -7.63 -6.94
N ALA A 386 -6.06 -6.79 -6.64
CA ALA A 386 -4.91 -6.59 -7.52
C ALA A 386 -4.12 -7.90 -7.74
N LEU A 387 -3.90 -8.70 -6.70
CA LEU A 387 -3.28 -10.02 -6.84
C LEU A 387 -4.18 -11.03 -7.56
N TYR A 388 -5.49 -10.97 -7.36
CA TYR A 388 -6.44 -11.77 -8.11
C TYR A 388 -6.41 -11.41 -9.60
N SER A 389 -6.25 -10.13 -9.92
CA SER A 389 -6.09 -9.64 -11.30
C SER A 389 -4.85 -10.21 -11.99
N GLU A 390 -3.72 -10.34 -11.26
CA GLU A 390 -2.52 -11.01 -11.77
C GLU A 390 -2.82 -12.48 -12.16
N LYS A 391 -3.62 -13.16 -11.34
CA LYS A 391 -4.01 -14.56 -11.57
C LYS A 391 -4.92 -14.70 -12.79
N ILE A 392 -6.00 -13.91 -12.89
CA ILE A 392 -6.91 -14.00 -14.04
C ILE A 392 -6.22 -13.61 -15.35
N ALA A 393 -5.29 -12.67 -15.34
CA ALA A 393 -4.50 -12.32 -16.51
C ALA A 393 -3.68 -13.51 -17.03
N ALA A 394 -3.17 -14.36 -16.15
CA ALA A 394 -2.43 -15.56 -16.50
C ALA A 394 -3.35 -16.70 -16.92
N GLU A 395 -4.30 -17.07 -16.07
CA GLU A 395 -5.05 -18.32 -16.16
C GLU A 395 -6.27 -18.22 -17.09
N ASP A 396 -6.95 -17.08 -17.07
CA ASP A 396 -8.16 -16.86 -17.88
C ASP A 396 -7.85 -16.10 -19.18
N MET A 397 -7.10 -15.00 -19.11
CA MET A 397 -6.81 -14.13 -20.26
C MET A 397 -5.61 -14.62 -21.09
N GLY A 398 -4.80 -15.54 -20.57
CA GLY A 398 -3.68 -16.15 -21.28
C GLY A 398 -2.54 -15.19 -21.64
N ILE A 399 -2.34 -14.10 -20.88
CA ILE A 399 -1.35 -13.07 -21.19
C ILE A 399 0.09 -13.65 -21.27
N TYR A 400 0.38 -14.70 -20.51
CA TYR A 400 1.71 -15.31 -20.44
C TYR A 400 1.87 -16.59 -21.28
N LEU A 401 0.89 -16.98 -22.11
CA LEU A 401 0.94 -18.24 -22.87
C LEU A 401 2.18 -18.38 -23.78
N GLN A 402 2.72 -17.26 -24.26
CA GLN A 402 3.93 -17.19 -25.09
C GLN A 402 5.12 -16.54 -24.37
N ASP A 403 4.99 -16.29 -23.06
CA ASP A 403 6.01 -15.63 -22.22
C ASP A 403 6.18 -16.37 -20.87
N PRO A 404 6.83 -17.54 -20.85
CA PRO A 404 7.04 -18.29 -19.61
C PRO A 404 7.84 -17.51 -18.54
N LEU A 405 8.76 -16.62 -18.96
CA LEU A 405 9.48 -15.78 -18.02
C LEU A 405 8.58 -14.70 -17.42
N GLY A 406 7.64 -14.14 -18.20
CA GLY A 406 6.61 -13.25 -17.66
C GLY A 406 5.74 -13.94 -16.60
N ASP A 407 5.37 -15.22 -16.82
CA ASP A 407 4.65 -16.00 -15.80
C ASP A 407 5.52 -16.29 -14.58
N LEU A 408 6.82 -16.56 -14.76
CA LEU A 408 7.77 -16.65 -13.65
C LEU A 408 7.79 -15.36 -12.81
N GLY A 409 7.72 -14.20 -13.47
CA GLY A 409 7.63 -12.89 -12.80
C GLY A 409 6.37 -12.75 -11.94
N ARG A 410 5.23 -13.20 -12.47
CA ARG A 410 3.97 -13.26 -11.72
C ARG A 410 4.08 -14.17 -10.50
N ILE A 411 4.60 -15.37 -10.70
CA ILE A 411 4.75 -16.35 -9.61
C ILE A 411 5.77 -15.86 -8.57
N GLN A 412 6.84 -15.17 -8.98
CA GLN A 412 7.77 -14.52 -8.05
C GLN A 412 7.08 -13.41 -7.23
N ALA A 413 6.25 -12.60 -7.87
CA ALA A 413 5.47 -11.58 -7.19
C ALA A 413 4.46 -12.23 -6.19
N GLU A 414 3.83 -13.34 -6.56
CA GLU A 414 2.97 -14.13 -5.68
C GLU A 414 3.77 -14.74 -4.50
N MET A 415 4.97 -15.28 -4.75
CA MET A 415 5.90 -15.78 -3.71
C MET A 415 6.21 -14.69 -2.68
N PHE A 416 6.54 -13.50 -3.13
CA PHE A 416 6.80 -12.37 -2.25
C PHE A 416 5.61 -12.10 -1.30
N ARG A 417 4.36 -12.16 -1.80
CA ARG A 417 3.17 -11.94 -0.99
C ARG A 417 2.87 -13.13 -0.06
N ALA A 418 3.20 -14.37 -0.44
CA ALA A 418 3.10 -15.54 0.43
C ALA A 418 4.12 -15.48 1.58
N VAL A 419 5.36 -15.11 1.28
CA VAL A 419 6.42 -14.93 2.28
C VAL A 419 6.05 -13.88 3.32
N ARG A 420 5.33 -12.81 2.95
CA ARG A 420 4.83 -11.79 3.89
C ARG A 420 3.99 -12.40 5.00
N LEU A 421 3.13 -13.39 4.70
CA LEU A 421 2.33 -14.09 5.72
C LEU A 421 3.22 -14.75 6.78
N VAL A 422 4.33 -15.35 6.33
CA VAL A 422 5.24 -16.10 7.21
C VAL A 422 6.08 -15.16 8.06
N VAL A 423 6.67 -14.12 7.47
CA VAL A 423 7.61 -13.24 8.20
C VAL A 423 6.90 -12.27 9.14
N ASP A 424 5.74 -11.72 8.74
CA ASP A 424 4.95 -10.83 9.59
C ASP A 424 4.47 -11.57 10.85
N THR A 425 3.81 -12.72 10.69
CA THR A 425 3.38 -13.56 11.82
C THR A 425 4.56 -14.18 12.57
N GLY A 426 5.67 -14.44 11.87
CA GLY A 426 6.93 -14.91 12.46
C GLY A 426 7.48 -13.91 13.47
N MET A 427 7.57 -12.64 13.11
CA MET A 427 8.07 -11.59 14.00
C MET A 427 7.08 -11.29 15.11
N HIS A 428 5.81 -11.07 14.78
CA HIS A 428 4.83 -10.51 15.72
C HIS A 428 4.15 -11.55 16.63
N ALA A 429 4.11 -12.83 16.22
CA ALA A 429 3.46 -13.90 17.01
C ALA A 429 4.38 -15.08 17.38
N LYS A 430 5.53 -15.25 16.69
CA LYS A 430 6.43 -16.39 16.92
C LYS A 430 7.83 -15.99 17.40
N GLY A 431 8.05 -14.71 17.74
CA GLY A 431 9.29 -14.20 18.31
C GLY A 431 10.51 -14.31 17.36
N TRP A 432 10.28 -14.23 16.03
CA TRP A 432 11.41 -14.18 15.10
C TRP A 432 12.13 -12.84 15.24
N SER A 433 13.48 -12.88 15.19
CA SER A 433 14.28 -11.68 15.05
C SER A 433 14.11 -11.07 13.66
N ARG A 434 14.49 -9.81 13.52
CA ARG A 434 14.60 -9.09 12.24
C ARG A 434 15.44 -9.87 11.23
N GLU A 435 16.61 -10.34 11.65
CA GLU A 435 17.58 -11.08 10.81
C GLU A 435 17.00 -12.38 10.31
N LYS A 436 16.33 -13.16 11.20
CA LYS A 436 15.65 -14.39 10.79
C LYS A 436 14.57 -14.14 9.73
N ALA A 437 13.81 -13.05 9.85
CA ALA A 437 12.80 -12.67 8.86
C ALA A 437 13.46 -12.26 7.53
N ILE A 438 14.57 -11.50 7.58
CA ILE A 438 15.38 -11.13 6.41
C ILE A 438 15.92 -12.39 5.71
N ASP A 439 16.57 -13.27 6.45
CA ASP A 439 17.15 -14.51 5.90
C ASP A 439 16.08 -15.38 5.23
N TYR A 440 14.92 -15.53 5.90
CA TYR A 440 13.81 -16.29 5.32
C TYR A 440 13.34 -15.69 4.00
N MET A 441 13.08 -14.38 3.96
CA MET A 441 12.61 -13.69 2.75
C MET A 441 13.66 -13.75 1.63
N LEU A 442 14.93 -13.52 1.92
CA LEU A 442 16.03 -13.66 0.96
C LEU A 442 16.12 -15.07 0.37
N SER A 443 15.89 -16.09 1.20
CA SER A 443 15.97 -17.49 0.77
C SER A 443 14.84 -17.94 -0.16
N LYS A 444 13.76 -17.13 -0.27
CA LYS A 444 12.54 -17.50 -1.01
C LYS A 444 12.24 -16.61 -2.22
N THR A 445 12.63 -15.33 -2.19
CA THR A 445 12.11 -14.35 -3.16
C THR A 445 13.07 -13.97 -4.29
N GLY A 446 14.38 -14.13 -4.11
CA GLY A 446 15.39 -13.63 -5.06
C GLY A 446 15.58 -12.11 -5.03
N MET A 447 14.85 -11.37 -4.19
CA MET A 447 14.98 -9.91 -4.01
C MET A 447 16.37 -9.53 -3.50
N THR A 448 16.77 -8.29 -3.70
CA THR A 448 18.02 -7.75 -3.14
C THR A 448 17.93 -7.61 -1.63
N GLU A 449 19.05 -7.70 -0.93
CA GLU A 449 19.11 -7.54 0.53
C GLU A 449 18.55 -6.17 0.97
N ALA A 450 18.86 -5.11 0.23
CA ALA A 450 18.37 -3.75 0.53
C ALA A 450 16.84 -3.65 0.44
N GLU A 451 16.22 -4.32 -0.51
CA GLU A 451 14.75 -4.38 -0.63
C GLU A 451 14.13 -5.17 0.51
N VAL A 452 14.68 -6.35 0.80
CA VAL A 452 14.19 -7.21 1.87
C VAL A 452 14.29 -6.51 3.23
N VAL A 453 15.40 -5.84 3.52
CA VAL A 453 15.57 -5.06 4.76
C VAL A 453 14.51 -3.96 4.87
N ARG A 454 14.26 -3.20 3.78
CA ARG A 454 13.21 -2.16 3.78
C ARG A 454 11.83 -2.75 4.06
N GLU A 455 11.51 -3.89 3.45
CA GLU A 455 10.21 -4.56 3.61
C GLU A 455 10.03 -5.10 5.03
N ILE A 456 11.00 -5.83 5.56
CA ILE A 456 10.94 -6.38 6.92
C ILE A 456 10.76 -5.24 7.95
N GLU A 457 11.52 -4.16 7.84
CA GLU A 457 11.42 -3.03 8.75
C GLU A 457 10.10 -2.24 8.58
N ARG A 458 9.48 -2.29 7.39
CA ARG A 458 8.12 -1.79 7.20
C ARG A 458 7.11 -2.62 7.97
N TYR A 459 7.24 -3.95 7.97
CA TYR A 459 6.32 -4.83 8.70
C TYR A 459 6.44 -4.64 10.21
N VAL A 460 7.64 -4.35 10.72
CA VAL A 460 7.85 -4.04 12.14
C VAL A 460 7.00 -2.86 12.61
N VAL A 461 6.86 -1.82 11.80
CA VAL A 461 6.10 -0.61 12.15
C VAL A 461 4.63 -0.65 11.72
N TRP A 462 4.26 -1.57 10.82
CA TRP A 462 2.89 -1.80 10.36
C TRP A 462 2.49 -3.28 10.51
N PRO A 463 2.39 -3.78 11.75
CA PRO A 463 2.09 -5.19 12.01
C PRO A 463 0.77 -5.61 11.36
N GLY A 464 0.78 -6.76 10.71
CA GLY A 464 -0.39 -7.35 10.05
C GLY A 464 -0.74 -6.76 8.69
N GLN A 465 -0.23 -5.57 8.31
CA GLN A 465 -0.57 -4.97 7.01
C GLN A 465 -0.09 -5.82 5.83
N ALA A 466 1.11 -6.38 5.93
CA ALA A 466 1.71 -7.19 4.88
C ALA A 466 0.93 -8.48 4.58
N THR A 467 0.12 -8.97 5.53
CA THR A 467 -0.68 -10.18 5.35
C THR A 467 -1.94 -9.95 4.49
N ALA A 468 -2.41 -8.72 4.38
CA ALA A 468 -3.64 -8.36 3.70
C ALA A 468 -3.66 -8.79 2.22
N TYR A 469 -2.54 -8.67 1.54
CA TYR A 469 -2.37 -9.00 0.12
C TYR A 469 -2.81 -10.44 -0.21
N LYS A 470 -2.10 -11.40 0.35
CA LYS A 470 -2.31 -12.82 0.03
C LYS A 470 -3.61 -13.35 0.65
N ILE A 471 -3.98 -12.92 1.85
CA ILE A 471 -5.27 -13.30 2.46
C ILE A 471 -6.43 -12.78 1.61
N GLY A 472 -6.34 -11.55 1.10
CA GLY A 472 -7.34 -10.98 0.20
C GLY A 472 -7.49 -11.78 -1.09
N GLN A 473 -6.37 -12.09 -1.77
CA GLN A 473 -6.36 -12.91 -2.98
C GLN A 473 -7.02 -14.26 -2.74
N LEU A 474 -6.56 -15.00 -1.72
CA LEU A 474 -7.08 -16.33 -1.40
C LEU A 474 -8.58 -16.31 -1.08
N SER A 475 -9.06 -15.24 -0.44
CA SER A 475 -10.48 -15.06 -0.18
C SER A 475 -11.29 -14.89 -1.47
N ILE A 476 -10.84 -14.04 -2.39
CA ILE A 476 -11.53 -13.82 -3.68
C ILE A 476 -11.50 -15.10 -4.53
N VAL A 477 -10.35 -15.78 -4.61
CA VAL A 477 -10.22 -17.06 -5.34
C VAL A 477 -11.17 -18.11 -4.78
N ARG A 478 -11.23 -18.26 -3.44
CA ARG A 478 -12.15 -19.19 -2.78
C ARG A 478 -13.62 -18.85 -3.09
N LEU A 479 -13.98 -17.57 -3.07
CA LEU A 479 -15.35 -17.14 -3.38
C LEU A 479 -15.71 -17.36 -4.84
N ARG A 480 -14.76 -17.18 -5.78
CA ARG A 480 -14.93 -17.55 -7.18
C ARG A 480 -15.19 -19.06 -7.31
N SER A 481 -14.34 -19.89 -6.72
CA SER A 481 -14.52 -21.35 -6.77
C SER A 481 -15.85 -21.79 -6.16
N LEU A 482 -16.31 -21.15 -5.09
CA LEU A 482 -17.63 -21.41 -4.50
C LEU A 482 -18.77 -21.06 -5.49
N ALA A 483 -18.65 -19.95 -6.21
CA ALA A 483 -19.62 -19.53 -7.21
C ALA A 483 -19.63 -20.49 -8.42
N GLU A 484 -18.46 -20.86 -8.94
CA GLU A 484 -18.29 -21.87 -10.00
C GLU A 484 -18.92 -23.22 -9.61
N GLU A 485 -18.67 -23.71 -8.38
CA GLU A 485 -19.24 -24.97 -7.89
C GLU A 485 -20.77 -24.90 -7.78
N ARG A 486 -21.30 -23.79 -7.24
CA ARG A 486 -22.73 -23.68 -6.93
C ARG A 486 -23.59 -23.31 -8.12
N LEU A 487 -23.08 -22.55 -9.09
CA LEU A 487 -23.79 -22.13 -10.30
C LEU A 487 -23.51 -23.04 -11.50
N ALA A 488 -22.42 -23.80 -11.48
CA ALA A 488 -22.02 -24.75 -12.54
C ALA A 488 -22.05 -24.10 -13.96
N ASP A 489 -22.87 -24.64 -14.87
CA ASP A 489 -22.98 -24.15 -16.26
C ASP A 489 -23.55 -22.73 -16.38
N ASP A 490 -24.16 -22.20 -15.31
CA ASP A 490 -24.74 -20.86 -15.27
C ASP A 490 -23.79 -19.82 -14.68
N PHE A 491 -22.55 -20.21 -14.32
CA PHE A 491 -21.55 -19.27 -13.84
C PHE A 491 -21.01 -18.38 -14.97
N ASP A 492 -21.18 -17.06 -14.83
CA ASP A 492 -20.53 -16.06 -15.69
C ASP A 492 -19.49 -15.26 -14.88
N ILE A 493 -18.21 -15.38 -15.26
CA ILE A 493 -17.11 -14.67 -14.63
C ILE A 493 -17.29 -13.15 -14.67
N ARG A 494 -17.94 -12.62 -15.71
CA ARG A 494 -18.18 -11.18 -15.86
C ARG A 494 -19.17 -10.67 -14.81
N GLU A 495 -20.23 -11.44 -14.54
CA GLU A 495 -21.21 -11.11 -13.50
C GLU A 495 -20.60 -11.21 -12.10
N PHE A 496 -19.72 -12.20 -11.88
CA PHE A 496 -18.97 -12.32 -10.65
C PHE A 496 -18.07 -11.09 -10.40
N HIS A 497 -17.32 -10.65 -11.42
CA HIS A 497 -16.48 -9.45 -11.32
C HIS A 497 -17.32 -8.18 -11.15
N GLU A 498 -18.44 -8.06 -11.86
CA GLU A 498 -19.39 -6.95 -11.74
C GLU A 498 -19.91 -6.82 -10.30
N MET A 499 -20.34 -7.97 -9.71
CA MET A 499 -20.82 -8.02 -8.34
C MET A 499 -19.75 -7.56 -7.33
N ILE A 500 -18.48 -7.99 -7.49
CA ILE A 500 -17.40 -7.55 -6.59
C ILE A 500 -17.12 -6.06 -6.76
N LEU A 501 -16.91 -5.59 -7.99
CA LEU A 501 -16.40 -4.24 -8.26
C LEU A 501 -17.44 -3.16 -8.04
N LEU A 502 -18.69 -3.37 -8.50
CA LEU A 502 -19.74 -2.35 -8.39
C LEU A 502 -20.45 -2.34 -7.04
N ASN A 503 -20.18 -3.32 -6.17
CA ASN A 503 -20.48 -3.18 -4.75
C ASN A 503 -19.41 -2.41 -3.98
N GLY A 504 -18.26 -2.12 -4.61
CA GLY A 504 -17.16 -1.36 -4.03
C GLY A 504 -16.39 -2.11 -2.94
N ALA A 505 -15.31 -1.49 -2.47
CA ALA A 505 -14.48 -2.10 -1.46
C ALA A 505 -15.21 -2.27 -0.13
N MET A 506 -15.04 -3.45 0.46
CA MET A 506 -15.66 -3.84 1.72
C MET A 506 -14.78 -4.83 2.50
N PRO A 507 -15.05 -5.04 3.81
CA PRO A 507 -14.44 -6.12 4.58
C PRO A 507 -14.68 -7.48 3.93
N LEU A 508 -13.67 -8.38 3.96
CA LEU A 508 -13.77 -9.71 3.34
C LEU A 508 -14.92 -10.56 3.90
N GLU A 509 -15.22 -10.44 5.19
CA GLU A 509 -16.37 -11.13 5.79
C GLU A 509 -17.72 -10.63 5.23
N ILE A 510 -17.83 -9.34 4.87
CA ILE A 510 -19.03 -8.79 4.20
C ILE A 510 -19.03 -9.17 2.70
N LEU A 511 -17.87 -9.25 2.07
CA LEU A 511 -17.75 -9.73 0.69
C LEU A 511 -18.22 -11.18 0.58
N GLU A 512 -17.85 -12.06 1.52
CA GLU A 512 -18.32 -13.44 1.58
C GLU A 512 -19.86 -13.51 1.65
N GLU A 513 -20.47 -12.80 2.59
CA GLU A 513 -21.94 -12.70 2.69
C GLU A 513 -22.59 -12.19 1.41
N SER A 514 -21.95 -11.21 0.74
CA SER A 514 -22.47 -10.61 -0.50
C SER A 514 -22.41 -11.58 -1.68
N VAL A 515 -21.31 -12.35 -1.80
CA VAL A 515 -21.16 -13.39 -2.83
C VAL A 515 -22.16 -14.52 -2.62
N GLU A 516 -22.33 -14.99 -1.39
CA GLU A 516 -23.30 -16.05 -1.08
C GLU A 516 -24.74 -15.62 -1.41
N SER A 517 -25.10 -14.39 -1.03
CA SER A 517 -26.42 -13.83 -1.38
C SER A 517 -26.60 -13.72 -2.90
N TRP A 518 -25.60 -13.25 -3.63
CA TRP A 518 -25.63 -13.16 -5.09
C TRP A 518 -25.80 -14.52 -5.75
N ILE A 519 -25.10 -15.57 -5.28
CA ILE A 519 -25.26 -16.93 -5.77
C ILE A 519 -26.70 -17.43 -5.56
N ASP A 520 -27.30 -17.16 -4.39
CA ASP A 520 -28.68 -17.57 -4.09
C ASP A 520 -29.70 -16.82 -4.95
N ASP A 521 -29.46 -15.53 -5.23
CA ASP A 521 -30.28 -14.72 -6.12
C ASP A 521 -30.23 -15.26 -7.57
N GLN A 522 -29.03 -15.59 -8.09
CA GLN A 522 -28.87 -16.19 -9.42
C GLN A 522 -29.66 -17.49 -9.54
N LYS A 523 -29.58 -18.39 -8.56
CA LYS A 523 -30.36 -19.63 -8.55
C LYS A 523 -31.87 -19.44 -8.53
N THR A 524 -32.34 -18.32 -7.99
CA THR A 524 -33.78 -18.02 -7.94
C THR A 524 -34.31 -17.48 -9.27
N LEU A 525 -33.42 -16.93 -10.10
CA LEU A 525 -33.74 -16.40 -11.44
C LEU A 525 -33.75 -17.47 -12.53
N MET A 526 -33.19 -18.65 -12.25
CA MET A 526 -33.20 -19.84 -13.09
C MET A 526 -34.46 -20.66 -12.89
#